data_708d677378e72e0b323f3778832642f2
#
_entry.id   708d677378e72e0b323f3778832642f2
#
_cell.length_a   1.000
_cell.length_b   1.000
_cell.length_c   1.000
_cell.angle_alpha   90.00
_cell.angle_beta   90.00
_cell.angle_gamma   90.00
#
_symmetry.space_group_name_H-M   'P 1'
#
loop_
_entity.id
_entity.type
_entity.pdbx_description
1 polymer ?
#
loop_
_entity_poly.entity_id
_entity_poly.type
_entity_poly.pdbx_seq_one_letter_code
_entity_poly.pdbx_strand_id
1 'polypeptide(L)'
;MSSAVRDLAEAEFLGDRDEQNNPLPSRPLPHDQREPASEWDCILSPLPMAGVAGCARREWVARHVLAAGALLGKSCSAALKLAGHKPALQTQGYLFGCHLALAWQAFLDLEAFTGPEPDSFSLVGAPLAFTLEARPDLYSYIEAGKKSVRDVDYHELYKAVVEGNGIEQTKQLQREHINSAREVLDSFPYCDARTALTNIIVAMIP
;
A
#
# COMPACT_ATOMS: atom_id res chain seq x y z
N MET A 1 -18.20 -0.10 12.40
CA MET A 1 -17.02 0.12 13.28
C MET A 1 -16.27 -1.20 13.59
N SER A 2 -16.93 -2.26 14.06
CA SER A 2 -16.24 -3.53 14.39
C SER A 2 -15.46 -4.16 13.25
N SER A 3 -15.96 -4.08 11.99
CA SER A 3 -15.26 -4.67 10.85
C SER A 3 -13.98 -3.92 10.46
N ALA A 4 -13.90 -2.60 10.62
CA ALA A 4 -12.68 -1.85 10.36
C ALA A 4 -11.60 -2.14 11.42
N VAL A 5 -12.02 -2.29 12.69
CA VAL A 5 -11.10 -2.69 13.78
C VAL A 5 -10.55 -4.10 13.55
N ARG A 6 -11.38 -5.02 13.06
CA ARG A 6 -10.94 -6.36 12.70
C ARG A 6 -9.90 -6.33 11.59
N ASP A 7 -10.15 -5.56 10.52
CA ASP A 7 -9.21 -5.46 9.39
C ASP A 7 -7.86 -4.85 9.85
N LEU A 8 -7.89 -3.82 10.71
CA LEU A 8 -6.68 -3.27 11.32
C LEU A 8 -5.92 -4.32 12.15
N ALA A 9 -6.64 -5.14 12.92
CA ALA A 9 -6.02 -6.22 13.68
C ALA A 9 -5.46 -7.30 12.74
N GLU A 10 -6.15 -7.65 11.66
CA GLU A 10 -5.67 -8.59 10.64
C GLU A 10 -4.42 -8.07 9.93
N ALA A 11 -4.32 -6.76 9.66
CA ALA A 11 -3.14 -6.14 9.07
C ALA A 11 -1.87 -6.38 9.90
N GLU A 12 -1.99 -6.42 11.24
CA GLU A 12 -0.89 -6.70 12.15
C GLU A 12 -0.34 -8.13 12.05
N PHE A 13 -1.10 -9.06 11.48
CA PHE A 13 -0.68 -10.44 11.28
C PHE A 13 -0.28 -10.75 9.83
N LEU A 14 -0.21 -9.74 8.96
CA LEU A 14 0.18 -9.93 7.57
C LEU A 14 1.70 -10.05 7.42
N GLY A 15 2.14 -11.14 6.80
CA GLY A 15 3.53 -11.41 6.41
C GLY A 15 4.47 -11.69 7.59
N ASP A 16 5.75 -11.73 7.28
CA ASP A 16 6.80 -12.03 8.24
C ASP A 16 7.03 -10.86 9.21
N ARG A 17 7.57 -11.19 10.40
CA ARG A 17 7.93 -10.24 11.44
C ARG A 17 9.22 -10.65 12.13
N ASP A 18 9.92 -9.66 12.70
CA ASP A 18 11.06 -9.93 13.57
C ASP A 18 10.61 -10.34 15.00
N GLU A 19 11.56 -10.66 15.87
CA GLU A 19 11.26 -11.07 17.25
C GLU A 19 10.66 -9.92 18.11
N GLN A 20 10.79 -8.66 17.68
CA GLN A 20 10.15 -7.50 18.29
C GLN A 20 8.81 -7.13 17.67
N ASN A 21 8.29 -7.98 16.77
CA ASN A 21 7.03 -7.78 16.06
C ASN A 21 7.05 -6.64 15.02
N ASN A 22 8.22 -6.21 14.54
CA ASN A 22 8.29 -5.30 13.40
C ASN A 22 8.01 -6.04 12.08
N PRO A 23 7.26 -5.44 11.15
CA PRO A 23 6.91 -6.10 9.90
C PRO A 23 8.13 -6.26 8.98
N LEU A 24 8.26 -7.43 8.38
CA LEU A 24 9.25 -7.76 7.37
C LEU A 24 8.57 -8.07 6.03
N PRO A 25 9.20 -7.77 4.90
CA PRO A 25 8.69 -8.17 3.59
C PRO A 25 8.82 -9.69 3.41
N SER A 26 7.90 -10.28 2.69
CA SER A 26 8.01 -11.70 2.31
C SER A 26 9.12 -11.90 1.27
N ARG A 27 9.70 -13.11 1.24
CA ARG A 27 10.70 -13.44 0.21
C ARG A 27 10.06 -13.34 -1.19
N PRO A 28 10.68 -12.61 -2.14
CA PRO A 28 10.13 -12.48 -3.48
C PRO A 28 9.94 -13.83 -4.17
N LEU A 29 8.78 -14.04 -4.78
CA LEU A 29 8.52 -15.22 -5.59
C LEU A 29 9.27 -15.14 -6.94
N PRO A 30 9.75 -16.27 -7.47
CA PRO A 30 10.24 -16.36 -8.85
C PRO A 30 9.15 -15.88 -9.84
N HIS A 31 9.57 -15.26 -10.93
CA HIS A 31 8.66 -14.63 -11.90
C HIS A 31 7.63 -15.62 -12.48
N ASP A 32 8.01 -16.88 -12.69
CA ASP A 32 7.18 -17.98 -13.21
C ASP A 32 6.13 -18.50 -12.22
N GLN A 33 6.26 -18.14 -10.93
CA GLN A 33 5.31 -18.52 -9.86
C GLN A 33 4.36 -17.39 -9.47
N ARG A 34 4.45 -16.23 -10.14
CA ARG A 34 3.54 -15.09 -9.87
C ARG A 34 2.27 -15.26 -10.68
N GLU A 35 1.16 -15.47 -9.99
CA GLU A 35 -0.14 -15.53 -10.66
C GLU A 35 -0.53 -14.15 -11.21
N PRO A 36 -1.09 -14.07 -12.42
CA PRO A 36 -1.57 -12.84 -13.03
C PRO A 36 -2.93 -12.42 -12.44
N ALA A 37 -3.04 -12.31 -11.12
CA ALA A 37 -4.29 -11.88 -10.50
C ALA A 37 -4.44 -10.36 -10.52
N SER A 38 -5.67 -9.90 -10.73
CA SER A 38 -6.01 -8.49 -10.70
C SER A 38 -5.78 -7.90 -9.30
N GLU A 39 -5.07 -6.77 -9.23
CA GLU A 39 -4.85 -6.04 -7.97
C GLU A 39 -6.13 -5.54 -7.34
N TRP A 40 -7.14 -5.28 -8.16
CA TRP A 40 -8.44 -4.81 -7.75
C TRP A 40 -9.16 -5.81 -6.85
N ASP A 41 -8.89 -7.10 -7.02
CA ASP A 41 -9.44 -8.16 -6.17
C ASP A 41 -8.97 -8.01 -4.72
N CYS A 42 -7.74 -7.55 -4.50
CA CYS A 42 -7.21 -7.29 -3.15
C CYS A 42 -7.92 -6.12 -2.44
N ILE A 43 -8.43 -5.13 -3.18
CA ILE A 43 -9.12 -3.97 -2.59
C ILE A 43 -10.53 -4.33 -2.16
N LEU A 44 -11.27 -5.05 -2.99
CA LEU A 44 -12.65 -5.43 -2.71
C LEU A 44 -12.77 -6.59 -1.73
N SER A 45 -11.83 -7.51 -1.78
CA SER A 45 -11.80 -8.70 -0.93
C SER A 45 -10.35 -9.04 -0.59
N PRO A 46 -9.88 -8.71 0.63
CA PRO A 46 -8.52 -9.01 1.05
C PRO A 46 -8.20 -10.49 0.82
N LEU A 47 -7.17 -10.75 0.02
CA LEU A 47 -6.73 -12.10 -0.29
C LEU A 47 -5.97 -12.72 0.90
N PRO A 48 -6.03 -14.05 1.09
CA PRO A 48 -5.16 -14.74 2.02
C PRO A 48 -3.69 -14.45 1.67
N MET A 49 -2.81 -14.30 2.68
CA MET A 49 -1.38 -14.02 2.46
C MET A 49 -0.71 -15.05 1.56
N ALA A 50 -1.12 -16.30 1.60
CA ALA A 50 -0.61 -17.33 0.69
C ALA A 50 -0.74 -16.99 -0.80
N GLY A 51 -1.72 -16.15 -1.18
CA GLY A 51 -1.91 -15.70 -2.55
C GLY A 51 -1.24 -14.37 -2.90
N VAL A 52 -0.68 -13.64 -1.94
CA VAL A 52 -0.09 -12.31 -2.15
C VAL A 52 1.37 -12.20 -1.72
N ALA A 53 1.81 -13.02 -0.78
CA ALA A 53 3.17 -13.02 -0.24
C ALA A 53 4.22 -13.20 -1.34
N GLY A 54 5.27 -12.39 -1.30
CA GLY A 54 6.38 -12.44 -2.26
C GLY A 54 6.09 -11.83 -3.64
N CYS A 55 4.89 -11.22 -3.84
CA CYS A 55 4.60 -10.36 -4.97
C CYS A 55 4.54 -8.91 -4.45
N ALA A 56 5.53 -8.10 -4.80
CA ALA A 56 5.75 -6.77 -4.23
C ALA A 56 4.48 -5.91 -4.17
N ARG A 57 3.84 -5.75 -5.31
CA ARG A 57 2.66 -4.90 -5.45
C ARG A 57 1.44 -5.45 -4.71
N ARG A 58 1.17 -6.76 -4.84
CA ARG A 58 -0.01 -7.40 -4.21
C ARG A 58 0.12 -7.44 -2.69
N GLU A 59 1.29 -7.77 -2.18
CA GLU A 59 1.56 -7.78 -0.75
C GLU A 59 1.45 -6.38 -0.16
N TRP A 60 2.03 -5.37 -0.82
CA TRP A 60 1.93 -3.98 -0.40
C TRP A 60 0.48 -3.49 -0.39
N VAL A 61 -0.29 -3.73 -1.46
CA VAL A 61 -1.72 -3.36 -1.51
C VAL A 61 -2.50 -4.05 -0.41
N ALA A 62 -2.33 -5.37 -0.22
CA ALA A 62 -3.06 -6.11 0.81
C ALA A 62 -2.78 -5.57 2.22
N ARG A 63 -1.52 -5.27 2.55
CA ARG A 63 -1.13 -4.68 3.84
C ARG A 63 -1.83 -3.34 4.07
N HIS A 64 -1.76 -2.45 3.10
CA HIS A 64 -2.23 -1.08 3.27
C HIS A 64 -3.74 -0.92 3.07
N VAL A 65 -4.39 -1.83 2.33
CA VAL A 65 -5.87 -1.90 2.28
C VAL A 65 -6.43 -2.29 3.64
N LEU A 66 -5.87 -3.30 4.30
CA LEU A 66 -6.34 -3.71 5.64
C LEU A 66 -6.05 -2.66 6.72
N ALA A 67 -4.95 -1.92 6.57
CA ALA A 67 -4.63 -0.81 7.48
C ALA A 67 -5.47 0.45 7.16
N ALA A 68 -4.86 1.46 6.56
CA ALA A 68 -5.50 2.75 6.29
C ALA A 68 -6.64 2.66 5.25
N GLY A 69 -6.53 1.77 4.25
CA GLY A 69 -7.53 1.60 3.20
C GLY A 69 -8.89 1.18 3.73
N ALA A 70 -8.93 0.16 4.59
CA ALA A 70 -10.19 -0.30 5.21
C ALA A 70 -10.83 0.80 6.08
N LEU A 71 -10.04 1.58 6.80
CA LEU A 71 -10.55 2.66 7.63
C LEU A 71 -11.20 3.76 6.78
N LEU A 72 -10.48 4.31 5.81
CA LEU A 72 -11.00 5.37 4.93
C LEU A 72 -12.12 4.86 4.03
N GLY A 73 -11.96 3.69 3.41
CA GLY A 73 -12.97 3.10 2.54
C GLY A 73 -14.28 2.83 3.27
N LYS A 74 -14.23 2.18 4.44
CA LYS A 74 -15.44 1.92 5.25
C LYS A 74 -16.06 3.21 5.80
N SER A 75 -15.26 4.23 6.10
CA SER A 75 -15.77 5.53 6.53
C SER A 75 -16.55 6.22 5.41
N CYS A 76 -15.99 6.28 4.20
CA CYS A 76 -16.68 6.85 3.03
C CYS A 76 -17.97 6.07 2.70
N SER A 77 -17.91 4.73 2.69
CA SER A 77 -19.07 3.87 2.47
C SER A 77 -20.16 4.08 3.54
N ALA A 78 -19.76 4.19 4.82
CA ALA A 78 -20.68 4.42 5.93
C ALA A 78 -21.36 5.80 5.84
N ALA A 79 -20.64 6.84 5.45
CA ALA A 79 -21.21 8.17 5.24
C ALA A 79 -22.30 8.15 4.16
N LEU A 80 -22.05 7.48 3.04
CA LEU A 80 -23.03 7.33 1.96
C LEU A 80 -24.24 6.47 2.38
N LYS A 81 -24.01 5.44 3.18
CA LYS A 81 -25.08 4.62 3.76
C LYS A 81 -25.97 5.43 4.69
N LEU A 82 -25.38 6.22 5.59
CA LEU A 82 -26.12 7.08 6.50
C LEU A 82 -26.93 8.17 5.76
N ALA A 83 -26.41 8.65 4.63
CA ALA A 83 -27.11 9.58 3.73
C ALA A 83 -28.20 8.90 2.88
N GLY A 84 -28.44 7.60 3.03
CA GLY A 84 -29.50 6.88 2.34
C GLY A 84 -29.19 6.52 0.89
N HIS A 85 -27.93 6.57 0.45
CA HIS A 85 -27.54 6.22 -0.90
C HIS A 85 -27.59 4.69 -1.16
N LYS A 86 -27.76 4.33 -2.43
CA LYS A 86 -27.84 2.93 -2.87
C LYS A 86 -26.49 2.19 -2.67
N PRO A 87 -26.52 0.84 -2.51
CA PRO A 87 -25.32 0.04 -2.31
C PRO A 87 -24.22 0.25 -3.36
N ALA A 88 -24.57 0.44 -4.63
CA ALA A 88 -23.61 0.72 -5.69
C ALA A 88 -22.77 1.97 -5.40
N LEU A 89 -23.40 3.06 -4.93
CA LEU A 89 -22.69 4.30 -4.57
C LEU A 89 -21.86 4.13 -3.28
N GLN A 90 -22.33 3.31 -2.34
CA GLN A 90 -21.58 2.95 -1.13
C GLN A 90 -20.29 2.20 -1.49
N THR A 91 -20.35 1.29 -2.47
CA THR A 91 -19.16 0.60 -3.01
C THR A 91 -18.19 1.59 -3.67
N GLN A 92 -18.70 2.55 -4.46
CA GLN A 92 -17.86 3.60 -5.04
C GLN A 92 -17.16 4.43 -3.95
N GLY A 93 -17.88 4.82 -2.89
CA GLY A 93 -17.26 5.51 -1.77
C GLY A 93 -16.19 4.68 -1.06
N TYR A 94 -16.40 3.37 -0.92
CA TYR A 94 -15.38 2.47 -0.38
C TYR A 94 -14.10 2.47 -1.25
N LEU A 95 -14.26 2.29 -2.56
CA LEU A 95 -13.15 2.29 -3.51
C LEU A 95 -12.39 3.63 -3.49
N PHE A 96 -13.11 4.75 -3.49
CA PHE A 96 -12.51 6.08 -3.35
C PHE A 96 -11.60 6.17 -2.11
N GLY A 97 -12.12 5.78 -0.94
CA GLY A 97 -11.37 5.85 0.31
C GLY A 97 -10.14 4.94 0.31
N CYS A 98 -10.25 3.72 -0.27
CA CYS A 98 -9.12 2.81 -0.40
C CYS A 98 -8.03 3.37 -1.32
N HIS A 99 -8.40 3.84 -2.52
CA HIS A 99 -7.43 4.41 -3.46
C HIS A 99 -6.75 5.67 -2.91
N LEU A 100 -7.50 6.53 -2.22
CA LEU A 100 -6.94 7.71 -1.56
C LEU A 100 -5.89 7.32 -0.50
N ALA A 101 -6.19 6.30 0.32
CA ALA A 101 -5.28 5.81 1.34
C ALA A 101 -4.01 5.19 0.72
N LEU A 102 -4.15 4.41 -0.34
CA LEU A 102 -3.03 3.79 -1.04
C LEU A 102 -2.14 4.83 -1.73
N ALA A 103 -2.74 5.86 -2.36
CA ALA A 103 -1.98 6.96 -2.94
C ALA A 103 -1.18 7.73 -1.88
N TRP A 104 -1.79 7.98 -0.72
CA TRP A 104 -1.13 8.62 0.41
C TRP A 104 -0.01 7.76 0.99
N GLN A 105 -0.21 6.45 1.13
CA GLN A 105 0.82 5.55 1.63
C GLN A 105 2.03 5.49 0.68
N ALA A 106 1.80 5.41 -0.64
CA ALA A 106 2.88 5.44 -1.61
C ALA A 106 3.67 6.77 -1.54
N PHE A 107 3.00 7.89 -1.28
CA PHE A 107 3.65 9.17 -1.02
C PHE A 107 4.57 9.10 0.21
N LEU A 108 4.06 8.59 1.34
CA LEU A 108 4.85 8.43 2.57
C LEU A 108 6.05 7.50 2.38
N ASP A 109 5.88 6.40 1.63
CA ASP A 109 6.96 5.46 1.35
C ASP A 109 8.08 6.09 0.52
N LEU A 110 7.78 7.09 -0.31
CA LEU A 110 8.76 7.84 -1.10
C LEU A 110 9.52 8.89 -0.29
N GLU A 111 8.97 9.40 0.82
CA GLU A 111 9.60 10.47 1.61
C GLU A 111 11.02 10.11 2.05
N ALA A 112 11.27 8.85 2.42
CA ALA A 112 12.59 8.38 2.83
C ALA A 112 13.67 8.51 1.73
N PHE A 113 13.26 8.67 0.46
CA PHE A 113 14.14 8.71 -0.72
C PHE A 113 14.15 10.09 -1.42
N THR A 114 13.58 11.12 -0.79
CA THR A 114 13.53 12.48 -1.35
C THR A 114 14.59 13.43 -0.77
N GLY A 115 15.25 13.02 0.31
CA GLY A 115 16.24 13.81 1.05
C GLY A 115 17.57 13.06 1.25
N PRO A 116 18.36 13.47 2.25
CA PRO A 116 19.53 12.71 2.65
C PRO A 116 19.14 11.32 3.14
N GLU A 117 20.07 10.38 3.01
CA GLU A 117 19.89 9.01 3.47
C GLU A 117 19.47 8.98 4.94
N PRO A 118 18.33 8.34 5.28
CA PRO A 118 17.88 8.20 6.66
C PRO A 118 18.58 7.02 7.36
N ASP A 119 18.67 7.05 8.68
CA ASP A 119 19.22 5.94 9.48
C ASP A 119 18.41 4.63 9.32
N SER A 120 17.13 4.75 9.00
CA SER A 120 16.22 3.62 8.74
C SER A 120 14.99 4.07 7.94
N PHE A 121 14.34 3.13 7.27
CA PHE A 121 13.09 3.33 6.53
C PHE A 121 12.21 2.08 6.60
N SER A 122 10.98 2.17 6.11
CA SER A 122 10.03 1.04 6.13
C SER A 122 10.52 -0.12 5.26
N LEU A 123 10.77 -1.28 5.87
CA LEU A 123 11.16 -2.49 5.14
C LEU A 123 10.01 -3.08 4.31
N VAL A 124 8.76 -2.73 4.60
CA VAL A 124 7.57 -3.14 3.85
C VAL A 124 7.03 -2.05 2.92
N GLY A 125 7.78 -0.95 2.75
CA GLY A 125 7.46 0.13 1.83
C GLY A 125 7.61 -0.29 0.36
N ALA A 126 6.82 0.33 -0.51
CA ALA A 126 6.78 0.00 -1.94
C ALA A 126 8.15 0.11 -2.64
N PRO A 127 9.00 1.15 -2.42
CA PRO A 127 10.29 1.25 -3.10
C PRO A 127 11.20 0.05 -2.84
N LEU A 128 11.27 -0.43 -1.59
CA LEU A 128 12.07 -1.60 -1.26
C LEU A 128 11.41 -2.89 -1.79
N ALA A 129 10.09 -3.02 -1.67
CA ALA A 129 9.38 -4.20 -2.16
C ALA A 129 9.63 -4.45 -3.67
N PHE A 130 9.53 -3.41 -4.50
CA PHE A 130 9.85 -3.49 -5.93
C PHE A 130 11.33 -3.77 -6.20
N THR A 131 12.22 -3.20 -5.39
CA THR A 131 13.66 -3.46 -5.52
C THR A 131 13.99 -4.91 -5.19
N LEU A 132 13.43 -5.47 -4.11
CA LEU A 132 13.60 -6.89 -3.75
C LEU A 132 13.02 -7.82 -4.81
N GLU A 133 11.90 -7.45 -5.44
CA GLU A 133 11.31 -8.23 -6.52
C GLU A 133 12.20 -8.29 -7.77
N ALA A 134 12.90 -7.20 -8.07
CA ALA A 134 13.87 -7.12 -9.17
C ALA A 134 15.23 -7.75 -8.80
N ARG A 135 15.61 -7.70 -7.52
CA ARG A 135 16.88 -8.19 -6.98
C ARG A 135 16.66 -9.06 -5.75
N PRO A 136 16.22 -10.31 -5.92
CA PRO A 136 15.95 -11.23 -4.82
C PRO A 136 17.17 -11.58 -3.96
N ASP A 137 18.39 -11.36 -4.49
CA ASP A 137 19.68 -11.53 -3.77
C ASP A 137 19.76 -10.64 -2.52
N LEU A 138 19.17 -9.44 -2.59
CA LEU A 138 19.13 -8.50 -1.47
C LEU A 138 18.30 -8.98 -0.27
N TYR A 139 17.49 -10.01 -0.46
CA TYR A 139 16.69 -10.56 0.63
C TYR A 139 17.54 -11.12 1.78
N SER A 140 18.81 -11.43 1.53
CA SER A 140 19.76 -11.83 2.57
C SER A 140 19.94 -10.77 3.67
N TYR A 141 19.85 -9.48 3.34
CA TYR A 141 19.86 -8.37 4.32
C TYR A 141 18.60 -8.37 5.20
N ILE A 142 17.45 -8.73 4.63
CA ILE A 142 16.20 -8.89 5.40
C ILE A 142 16.28 -10.08 6.35
N GLU A 143 16.88 -11.20 5.91
CA GLU A 143 17.08 -12.37 6.74
C GLU A 143 17.98 -12.10 7.95
N ALA A 144 18.96 -11.22 7.82
CA ALA A 144 19.78 -10.77 8.95
C ALA A 144 18.94 -10.04 10.00
N GLY A 145 17.89 -9.30 9.56
CA GLY A 145 16.97 -8.57 10.43
C GLY A 145 15.89 -9.42 11.13
N LYS A 146 15.83 -10.75 10.94
CA LYS A 146 14.79 -11.58 11.55
C LYS A 146 14.77 -11.58 13.07
N LYS A 147 15.91 -11.36 13.73
CA LYS A 147 15.97 -11.17 15.19
C LYS A 147 15.61 -9.75 15.59
N SER A 148 16.10 -8.79 14.86
CA SER A 148 15.80 -7.38 15.05
C SER A 148 16.01 -6.62 13.76
N VAL A 149 15.04 -5.79 13.36
CA VAL A 149 15.19 -4.88 12.21
C VAL A 149 16.38 -3.92 12.36
N ARG A 150 16.96 -3.79 13.56
CA ARG A 150 18.19 -3.00 13.80
C ARG A 150 19.44 -3.66 13.23
N ASP A 151 19.39 -4.97 12.96
CA ASP A 151 20.51 -5.73 12.40
C ASP A 151 20.51 -5.70 10.86
N VAL A 152 19.52 -5.02 10.26
CA VAL A 152 19.43 -4.82 8.80
C VAL A 152 20.45 -3.78 8.35
N ASP A 153 21.16 -4.05 7.28
CA ASP A 153 22.02 -3.07 6.62
C ASP A 153 21.15 -2.12 5.75
N TYR A 154 20.65 -1.07 6.38
CA TYR A 154 19.82 -0.05 5.72
C TYR A 154 20.58 0.71 4.65
N HIS A 155 21.89 0.91 4.80
CA HIS A 155 22.71 1.60 3.83
C HIS A 155 22.75 0.86 2.49
N GLU A 156 23.05 -0.43 2.50
CA GLU A 156 23.10 -1.23 1.27
C GLU A 156 21.71 -1.36 0.63
N LEU A 157 20.65 -1.48 1.42
CA LEU A 157 19.28 -1.49 0.90
C LEU A 157 18.88 -0.14 0.31
N TYR A 158 19.20 0.98 0.98
CA TYR A 158 18.95 2.33 0.47
C TYR A 158 19.62 2.57 -0.87
N LYS A 159 20.91 2.25 -0.96
CA LYS A 159 21.69 2.34 -2.19
C LYS A 159 21.06 1.52 -3.32
N ALA A 160 20.66 0.28 -3.05
CA ALA A 160 20.01 -0.58 -4.03
C ALA A 160 18.66 -0.01 -4.51
N VAL A 161 17.88 0.63 -3.63
CA VAL A 161 16.63 1.30 -4.00
C VAL A 161 16.87 2.52 -4.88
N VAL A 162 17.85 3.36 -4.52
CA VAL A 162 18.20 4.59 -5.27
C VAL A 162 18.80 4.28 -6.64
N GLU A 163 19.66 3.26 -6.73
CA GLU A 163 20.27 2.81 -7.99
C GLU A 163 19.29 2.00 -8.87
N GLY A 164 18.23 1.46 -8.28
CA GLY A 164 17.25 0.62 -8.93
C GLY A 164 16.05 1.39 -9.49
N ASN A 165 14.98 0.65 -9.81
CA ASN A 165 13.75 1.18 -10.39
C ASN A 165 12.59 1.24 -9.37
N GLY A 166 12.85 0.93 -8.09
CA GLY A 166 11.82 0.83 -7.06
C GLY A 166 11.10 2.16 -6.79
N ILE A 167 11.84 3.27 -6.82
CA ILE A 167 11.28 4.63 -6.65
C ILE A 167 10.32 4.96 -7.79
N GLU A 168 10.72 4.73 -9.06
CA GLU A 168 9.87 5.07 -10.20
C GLU A 168 8.63 4.15 -10.28
N GLN A 169 8.78 2.87 -9.95
CA GLN A 169 7.64 1.95 -9.83
C GLN A 169 6.66 2.38 -8.74
N THR A 170 7.16 2.90 -7.61
CA THR A 170 6.31 3.44 -6.54
C THR A 170 5.59 4.73 -6.98
N LYS A 171 6.27 5.63 -7.68
CA LYS A 171 5.62 6.81 -8.28
C LYS A 171 4.54 6.42 -9.27
N GLN A 172 4.78 5.39 -10.07
CA GLN A 172 3.77 4.86 -10.98
C GLN A 172 2.56 4.29 -10.23
N LEU A 173 2.80 3.48 -9.19
CA LEU A 173 1.77 2.96 -8.29
C LEU A 173 0.93 4.09 -7.67
N GLN A 174 1.58 5.14 -7.18
CA GLN A 174 0.92 6.33 -6.64
C GLN A 174 0.02 6.99 -7.67
N ARG A 175 0.54 7.25 -8.89
CA ARG A 175 -0.23 7.85 -10.00
C ARG A 175 -1.46 7.02 -10.36
N GLU A 176 -1.34 5.71 -10.38
CA GLU A 176 -2.46 4.80 -10.68
C GLU A 176 -3.56 4.92 -9.63
N HIS A 177 -3.21 4.89 -8.34
CA HIS A 177 -4.21 5.06 -7.27
C HIS A 177 -4.81 6.48 -7.23
N ILE A 178 -4.04 7.52 -7.54
CA ILE A 178 -4.54 8.89 -7.72
C ILE A 178 -5.59 8.93 -8.84
N ASN A 179 -5.27 8.36 -10.01
CA ASN A 179 -6.19 8.35 -11.14
C ASN A 179 -7.48 7.57 -10.82
N SER A 180 -7.36 6.40 -10.20
CA SER A 180 -8.52 5.60 -9.79
C SER A 180 -9.39 6.34 -8.77
N ALA A 181 -8.80 7.04 -7.79
CA ALA A 181 -9.56 7.87 -6.86
C ALA A 181 -10.30 9.00 -7.59
N ARG A 182 -9.68 9.64 -8.59
CA ARG A 182 -10.31 10.68 -9.40
C ARG A 182 -11.46 10.13 -10.23
N GLU A 183 -11.27 9.02 -10.91
CA GLU A 183 -12.31 8.37 -11.74
C GLU A 183 -13.54 8.03 -10.89
N VAL A 184 -13.33 7.47 -9.71
CA VAL A 184 -14.43 7.20 -8.77
C VAL A 184 -15.10 8.51 -8.38
N LEU A 185 -14.34 9.54 -7.99
CA LEU A 185 -14.88 10.82 -7.56
C LEU A 185 -15.64 11.53 -8.70
N ASP A 186 -15.20 11.36 -9.96
CA ASP A 186 -15.84 11.93 -11.13
C ASP A 186 -17.23 11.33 -11.41
N SER A 187 -17.54 10.15 -10.87
CA SER A 187 -18.87 9.54 -10.92
C SER A 187 -19.90 10.22 -9.99
N PHE A 188 -19.45 11.04 -9.02
CA PHE A 188 -20.32 11.78 -8.10
C PHE A 188 -20.78 13.10 -8.69
N PRO A 189 -21.97 13.62 -8.31
CA PRO A 189 -22.44 14.92 -8.74
C PRO A 189 -21.46 16.05 -8.38
N TYR A 190 -21.35 17.06 -9.26
CA TYR A 190 -20.51 18.21 -9.00
C TYR A 190 -21.05 19.01 -7.80
N CYS A 191 -20.19 19.30 -6.82
CA CYS A 191 -20.49 20.13 -5.65
C CYS A 191 -19.17 20.58 -4.99
N ASP A 192 -19.26 21.51 -4.05
CA ASP A 192 -18.09 22.03 -3.33
C ASP A 192 -17.31 20.94 -2.59
N ALA A 193 -18.01 19.95 -2.03
CA ALA A 193 -17.36 18.81 -1.37
C ALA A 193 -16.53 17.98 -2.36
N ARG A 194 -17.05 17.73 -3.58
CA ARG A 194 -16.28 17.05 -4.64
C ARG A 194 -15.05 17.87 -5.02
N THR A 195 -15.17 19.17 -5.17
CA THR A 195 -14.04 20.07 -5.45
C THR A 195 -12.99 20.00 -4.34
N ALA A 196 -13.41 20.02 -3.07
CA ALA A 196 -12.49 19.90 -1.94
C ALA A 196 -11.74 18.56 -1.95
N LEU A 197 -12.42 17.44 -2.20
CA LEU A 197 -11.80 16.12 -2.31
C LEU A 197 -10.84 16.05 -3.52
N THR A 198 -11.19 16.65 -4.65
CA THR A 198 -10.30 16.76 -5.83
C THR A 198 -9.02 17.52 -5.46
N ASN A 199 -9.11 18.60 -4.71
CA ASN A 199 -7.94 19.37 -4.27
C ASN A 199 -7.01 18.55 -3.35
N ILE A 200 -7.56 17.68 -2.49
CA ILE A 200 -6.76 16.75 -1.68
C ILE A 200 -5.99 15.78 -2.58
N ILE A 201 -6.64 15.21 -3.59
CA ILE A 201 -6.00 14.32 -4.55
C ILE A 201 -4.87 15.05 -5.31
N VAL A 202 -5.14 16.27 -5.79
CA VAL A 202 -4.17 17.06 -6.54
C VAL A 202 -2.95 17.40 -5.70
N ALA A 203 -3.11 17.66 -4.41
CA ALA A 203 -2.01 17.95 -3.49
C ALA A 203 -1.05 16.75 -3.25
N MET A 204 -1.46 15.54 -3.63
CA MET A 204 -0.62 14.32 -3.55
C MET A 204 0.14 14.03 -4.85
N ILE A 205 -0.08 14.79 -5.91
CA ILE A 205 0.64 14.60 -7.18
C ILE A 205 2.08 15.11 -7.00
N PRO A 206 3.11 14.27 -7.24
CA PRO A 206 4.51 14.63 -7.07
C PRO A 206 4.98 15.66 -8.09
#